data_d24041389f70e5d2f4b3e917057d407f
#
_entry.id   d24041389f70e5d2f4b3e917057d407f
#
_cell.length_a   1.000
_cell.length_b   1.000
_cell.length_c   1.000
_cell.angle_alpha   90.00
_cell.angle_beta   90.00
_cell.angle_gamma   90.00
#
_symmetry.space_group_name_H-M   'P 1'
#
loop_
_entity.id
_entity.type
_entity.pdbx_description
1 polymer ?
#
loop_
_entity_poly.entity_id
_entity_poly.type
_entity_poly.pdbx_seq_one_letter_code
_entity_poly.pdbx_strand_id
1 'polypeptide(L)'
;MKEIFNIFSSKKIKETPKPKILIDIHEKNSLVASEIVKLGMEIEFQTLKVGDYISNDVVIERKTVSDFIGSMINKRLTRQLEELQQYPKKILVIEGIYDQELYPENNSDGVHPNAIRGFLISIILKYNVPIIYTKNSEDTAKF
;
A
#
# COMPACT_ATOMS: atom_id res chain seq x y z
N MET A 1 18.30 -26.89 -28.54
CA MET A 1 17.06 -26.18 -28.96
C MET A 1 15.77 -26.84 -28.47
N LYS A 2 15.77 -28.12 -28.14
CA LYS A 2 14.58 -28.78 -27.57
C LYS A 2 14.22 -28.35 -26.14
N GLU A 3 15.14 -27.82 -25.38
CA GLU A 3 14.90 -27.43 -23.99
C GLU A 3 14.20 -26.07 -23.83
N ILE A 4 14.34 -25.15 -24.80
CA ILE A 4 13.71 -23.82 -24.75
C ILE A 4 12.20 -23.92 -24.95
N PHE A 5 11.72 -24.88 -25.70
CA PHE A 5 10.29 -25.08 -25.94
C PHE A 5 9.53 -25.68 -24.74
N ASN A 6 10.24 -26.35 -23.82
CA ASN A 6 9.61 -26.91 -22.63
C ASN A 6 9.28 -25.85 -21.55
N ILE A 7 9.84 -24.66 -21.65
CA ILE A 7 9.53 -23.54 -20.74
C ILE A 7 8.10 -23.04 -20.99
N PHE A 8 7.59 -23.20 -22.20
CA PHE A 8 6.24 -22.78 -22.60
C PHE A 8 5.26 -23.95 -22.74
N SER A 9 5.70 -25.19 -22.52
CA SER A 9 4.76 -26.30 -22.50
C SER A 9 3.92 -26.21 -21.24
N SER A 10 2.63 -26.01 -21.42
CA SER A 10 1.62 -25.93 -20.38
C SER A 10 1.55 -27.24 -19.58
N LYS A 11 2.43 -27.41 -18.59
CA LYS A 11 2.03 -28.19 -17.44
C LYS A 11 0.80 -27.48 -16.88
N LYS A 12 -0.35 -28.17 -16.81
CA LYS A 12 -1.50 -27.72 -16.04
C LYS A 12 -0.96 -27.28 -14.69
N ILE A 13 -0.80 -25.97 -14.51
CA ILE A 13 -0.50 -25.38 -13.23
C ILE A 13 -1.69 -25.81 -12.38
N LYS A 14 -1.48 -26.64 -11.36
CA LYS A 14 -2.49 -26.88 -10.34
C LYS A 14 -2.86 -25.50 -9.86
N GLU A 15 -4.11 -25.09 -10.06
CA GLU A 15 -4.62 -23.82 -9.55
C GLU A 15 -4.40 -23.84 -8.05
N THR A 16 -3.34 -23.17 -7.60
CA THR A 16 -3.19 -22.84 -6.18
C THR A 16 -4.35 -21.91 -5.84
N PRO A 17 -5.09 -22.18 -4.76
CA PRO A 17 -6.19 -21.30 -4.36
C PRO A 17 -5.64 -19.88 -4.27
N LYS A 18 -6.33 -18.92 -4.91
CA LYS A 18 -5.95 -17.51 -4.88
C LYS A 18 -5.93 -17.06 -3.42
N PRO A 19 -4.89 -16.36 -2.98
CA PRO A 19 -4.82 -15.89 -1.60
C PRO A 19 -5.97 -14.91 -1.33
N LYS A 20 -6.60 -15.06 -0.17
CA LYS A 20 -7.63 -14.15 0.31
C LYS A 20 -6.98 -12.90 0.89
N ILE A 21 -7.47 -11.74 0.51
CA ILE A 21 -6.99 -10.45 1.02
C ILE A 21 -7.93 -10.02 2.16
N LEU A 22 -7.36 -9.81 3.34
CA LEU A 22 -8.07 -9.24 4.47
C LEU A 22 -8.01 -7.72 4.38
N ILE A 23 -9.16 -7.07 4.56
CA ILE A 23 -9.30 -5.63 4.43
C ILE A 23 -9.93 -5.08 5.71
N ASP A 24 -9.34 -4.03 6.27
CA ASP A 24 -9.92 -3.37 7.43
C ASP A 24 -11.28 -2.74 7.10
N ILE A 25 -12.20 -2.86 8.03
CA ILE A 25 -13.58 -2.36 7.83
C ILE A 25 -13.64 -0.87 7.48
N HIS A 26 -12.65 -0.06 7.92
CA HIS A 26 -12.58 1.37 7.60
C HIS A 26 -12.23 1.63 6.12
N GLU A 27 -11.65 0.65 5.41
CA GLU A 27 -11.41 0.70 3.97
C GLU A 27 -12.63 0.30 3.11
N LYS A 28 -13.76 -0.04 3.73
CA LYS A 28 -14.96 -0.53 3.05
C LYS A 28 -15.49 0.44 1.98
N ASN A 29 -15.35 1.74 2.20
CA ASN A 29 -15.77 2.78 1.26
C ASN A 29 -14.68 3.15 0.24
N SER A 30 -13.50 2.56 0.32
CA SER A 30 -12.43 2.74 -0.64
C SER A 30 -12.74 1.99 -1.94
N LEU A 31 -12.40 2.60 -3.08
CA LEU A 31 -12.52 1.95 -4.38
C LEU A 31 -11.53 0.79 -4.56
N VAL A 32 -10.47 0.72 -3.76
CA VAL A 32 -9.44 -0.34 -3.86
C VAL A 32 -10.06 -1.72 -3.68
N ALA A 33 -10.94 -1.91 -2.71
CA ALA A 33 -11.60 -3.19 -2.47
C ALA A 33 -12.38 -3.67 -3.69
N SER A 34 -13.14 -2.78 -4.34
CA SER A 34 -13.88 -3.12 -5.56
C SER A 34 -12.97 -3.43 -6.74
N GLU A 35 -11.85 -2.73 -6.87
CA GLU A 35 -10.87 -3.01 -7.92
C GLU A 35 -10.17 -4.36 -7.71
N ILE A 36 -9.86 -4.75 -6.47
CA ILE A 36 -9.33 -6.07 -6.12
C ILE A 36 -10.30 -7.18 -6.55
N VAL A 37 -11.59 -7.01 -6.28
CA VAL A 37 -12.62 -7.97 -6.70
C VAL A 37 -12.72 -8.07 -8.23
N LYS A 38 -12.64 -6.96 -8.94
CA LYS A 38 -12.61 -6.94 -10.42
C LYS A 38 -11.42 -7.73 -10.99
N LEU A 39 -10.29 -7.75 -10.28
CA LEU A 39 -9.12 -8.56 -10.64
C LEU A 39 -9.31 -10.07 -10.33
N GLY A 40 -10.45 -10.46 -9.78
CA GLY A 40 -10.79 -11.84 -9.47
C GLY A 40 -10.14 -12.39 -8.20
N MET A 41 -9.74 -11.51 -7.30
CA MET A 41 -9.23 -11.90 -5.97
C MET A 41 -10.36 -12.00 -4.96
N GLU A 42 -10.23 -12.91 -4.00
CA GLU A 42 -11.14 -13.00 -2.87
C GLU A 42 -10.76 -11.99 -1.79
N ILE A 43 -11.75 -11.34 -1.21
CA ILE A 43 -11.58 -10.39 -0.11
C ILE A 43 -12.43 -10.77 1.10
N GLU A 44 -11.99 -10.35 2.28
CA GLU A 44 -12.76 -10.43 3.51
C GLU A 44 -12.54 -9.17 4.35
N PHE A 45 -13.63 -8.54 4.77
CA PHE A 45 -13.56 -7.40 5.69
C PHE A 45 -13.47 -7.88 7.14
N GLN A 46 -12.50 -7.34 7.86
CA GLN A 46 -12.28 -7.60 9.28
C GLN A 46 -11.89 -6.31 10.00
N THR A 47 -12.01 -6.29 11.31
CA THR A 47 -11.37 -5.25 12.12
C THR A 47 -9.91 -5.62 12.30
N LEU A 48 -9.03 -4.95 11.57
CA LEU A 48 -7.59 -5.16 11.69
C LEU A 48 -7.02 -4.29 12.80
N LYS A 49 -6.12 -4.86 13.60
CA LYS A 49 -5.42 -4.10 14.65
C LYS A 49 -4.39 -3.16 14.08
N VAL A 50 -3.73 -3.56 13.00
CA VAL A 50 -2.66 -2.82 12.33
C VAL A 50 -2.81 -2.97 10.83
N GLY A 51 -2.60 -1.85 10.11
CA GLY A 51 -2.71 -1.80 8.66
C GLY A 51 -4.13 -1.78 8.12
N ASP A 52 -4.24 -1.60 6.84
CA ASP A 52 -5.52 -1.52 6.11
C ASP A 52 -5.79 -2.79 5.31
N TYR A 53 -4.74 -3.49 4.89
CA TYR A 53 -4.80 -4.72 4.10
C TYR A 53 -3.80 -5.74 4.62
N ILE A 54 -4.17 -7.01 4.55
CA ILE A 54 -3.25 -8.13 4.77
C ILE A 54 -3.37 -9.08 3.59
N SER A 55 -2.25 -9.29 2.89
CA SER A 55 -2.11 -10.27 1.83
C SER A 55 -1.03 -11.28 2.23
N ASN A 56 -1.43 -12.53 2.43
CA ASN A 56 -0.59 -13.56 3.04
C ASN A 56 -0.06 -13.09 4.41
N ASP A 57 1.25 -12.82 4.52
CA ASP A 57 1.93 -12.35 5.72
C ASP A 57 2.42 -10.88 5.59
N VAL A 58 2.00 -10.18 4.53
CA VAL A 58 2.35 -8.78 4.30
C VAL A 58 1.25 -7.87 4.81
N VAL A 59 1.59 -6.96 5.71
CA VAL A 59 0.70 -5.90 6.20
C VAL A 59 0.92 -4.63 5.39
N ILE A 60 -0.17 -4.04 4.93
CA ILE A 60 -0.15 -2.86 4.06
C ILE A 60 -0.95 -1.75 4.72
N GLU A 61 -0.30 -0.62 4.92
CA GLU A 61 -0.94 0.66 5.27
C GLU A 61 -1.12 1.47 3.99
N ARG A 62 -2.33 1.97 3.73
CA ARG A 62 -2.64 2.79 2.57
C ARG A 62 -2.98 4.21 3.00
N LYS A 63 -2.43 5.19 2.30
CA LYS A 63 -2.78 6.60 2.48
C LYS A 63 -2.90 7.30 1.15
N THR A 64 -3.93 8.13 0.99
CA THR A 64 -3.93 9.14 -0.06
C THR A 64 -2.85 10.18 0.24
N VAL A 65 -2.43 10.95 -0.76
CA VAL A 65 -1.42 12.02 -0.56
C VAL A 65 -1.86 13.00 0.53
N SER A 66 -3.12 13.45 0.53
CA SER A 66 -3.61 14.37 1.55
C SER A 66 -3.64 13.75 2.94
N ASP A 67 -4.07 12.49 3.07
CA ASP A 67 -4.07 11.77 4.35
C ASP A 67 -2.65 11.50 4.86
N PHE A 68 -1.70 11.26 3.97
CA PHE A 68 -0.29 11.12 4.32
C PHE A 68 0.23 12.40 4.97
N ILE A 69 0.03 13.54 4.32
CA ILE A 69 0.49 14.84 4.83
C ILE A 69 -0.21 15.18 6.15
N GLY A 70 -1.53 15.03 6.21
CA GLY A 70 -2.31 15.29 7.43
C GLY A 70 -1.90 14.40 8.60
N SER A 71 -1.67 13.11 8.35
CA SER A 71 -1.26 12.16 9.39
C SER A 71 0.21 12.31 9.81
N MET A 72 1.05 12.88 8.97
CA MET A 72 2.40 13.32 9.34
C MET A 72 2.35 14.46 10.35
N ILE A 73 1.53 15.49 10.09
CA ILE A 73 1.40 16.68 10.94
C ILE A 73 0.83 16.32 12.32
N ASN A 74 -0.24 15.52 12.38
CA ASN A 74 -0.90 15.15 13.64
C ASN A 74 -0.25 13.95 14.35
N LYS A 75 0.89 13.48 13.87
CA LYS A 75 1.67 12.34 14.41
C LYS A 75 0.94 10.97 14.37
N ARG A 76 -0.20 10.88 13.71
CA ARG A 76 -0.92 9.60 13.55
C ARG A 76 -0.10 8.61 12.74
N LEU A 77 0.55 9.06 11.67
CA LEU A 77 1.39 8.20 10.83
C LEU A 77 2.60 7.66 11.61
N THR A 78 3.23 8.47 12.44
CA THR A 78 4.33 8.01 13.30
C THR A 78 3.90 6.83 14.17
N ARG A 79 2.74 6.93 14.81
CA ARG A 79 2.18 5.84 15.62
C ARG A 79 1.87 4.60 14.78
N GLN A 80 1.28 4.77 13.60
CA GLN A 80 1.00 3.66 12.69
C GLN A 80 2.29 2.96 12.22
N LEU A 81 3.36 3.70 11.93
CA LEU A 81 4.66 3.15 11.59
C LEU A 81 5.28 2.35 12.76
N GLU A 82 5.10 2.81 13.99
CA GLU A 82 5.52 2.08 15.20
C GLU A 82 4.74 0.78 15.35
N GLU A 83 3.43 0.80 15.13
CA GLU A 83 2.58 -0.39 15.17
C GLU A 83 2.96 -1.41 14.09
N LEU A 84 3.35 -0.95 12.89
CA LEU A 84 3.83 -1.81 11.81
C LEU A 84 5.12 -2.56 12.16
N GLN A 85 5.90 -2.11 13.15
CA GLN A 85 7.15 -2.78 13.56
C GLN A 85 6.92 -4.19 14.10
N GLN A 86 5.70 -4.54 14.50
CA GLN A 86 5.33 -5.90 14.94
C GLN A 86 5.38 -6.92 13.79
N TYR A 87 5.37 -6.46 12.54
CA TYR A 87 5.29 -7.30 11.36
C TYR A 87 6.61 -7.25 10.59
N PRO A 88 7.21 -8.40 10.24
CA PRO A 88 8.45 -8.42 9.47
C PRO A 88 8.25 -7.98 8.01
N LYS A 89 7.07 -8.23 7.43
CA LYS A 89 6.71 -7.85 6.07
C LYS A 89 5.63 -6.77 6.11
N LYS A 90 5.98 -5.58 5.68
CA LYS A 90 5.13 -4.41 5.75
C LYS A 90 5.42 -3.46 4.61
N ILE A 91 4.39 -2.76 4.15
CA ILE A 91 4.47 -1.79 3.05
C ILE A 91 3.58 -0.59 3.39
N LEU A 92 4.04 0.60 3.06
CA LEU A 92 3.23 1.81 2.99
C LEU A 92 2.92 2.11 1.53
N VAL A 93 1.64 2.25 1.20
CA VAL A 93 1.18 2.72 -0.12
C VAL A 93 0.76 4.18 0.01
N ILE A 94 1.32 5.03 -0.85
CA ILE A 94 0.90 6.43 -1.02
C ILE A 94 0.21 6.53 -2.37
N GLU A 95 -1.11 6.72 -2.34
CA GLU A 95 -1.98 6.71 -3.51
C GLU A 95 -2.34 8.11 -3.97
N GLY A 96 -2.42 8.28 -5.29
CA GLY A 96 -2.92 9.52 -5.91
C GLY A 96 -1.83 10.52 -6.29
N ILE A 97 -0.62 10.06 -6.52
CA ILE A 97 0.52 10.92 -6.89
C ILE A 97 0.36 11.65 -8.21
N TYR A 98 -0.59 11.22 -9.07
CA TYR A 98 -0.90 11.92 -10.32
C TYR A 98 -1.89 13.05 -10.13
N ASP A 99 -2.79 12.91 -9.17
CA ASP A 99 -3.87 13.89 -8.92
C ASP A 99 -3.43 14.97 -7.94
N GLN A 100 -2.50 14.64 -7.06
CA GLN A 100 -1.98 15.56 -6.05
C GLN A 100 -0.48 15.40 -5.89
N GLU A 101 0.22 16.52 -5.99
CA GLU A 101 1.66 16.57 -5.74
C GLU A 101 1.95 16.34 -4.24
N LEU A 102 2.89 15.44 -3.97
CA LEU A 102 3.22 15.05 -2.59
C LEU A 102 3.97 16.14 -1.82
N TYR A 103 4.84 16.88 -2.50
CA TYR A 103 5.63 17.97 -1.89
C TYR A 103 5.73 19.19 -2.83
N PRO A 104 4.61 19.94 -2.98
CA PRO A 104 4.55 21.09 -3.88
C PRO A 104 5.47 22.23 -3.40
N GLU A 105 6.33 22.69 -4.29
CA GLU A 105 7.31 23.74 -3.98
C GLU A 105 6.66 25.11 -3.69
N ASN A 106 5.48 25.38 -4.23
CA ASN A 106 4.78 26.66 -4.15
C ASN A 106 3.66 26.68 -3.09
N ASN A 107 3.69 25.78 -2.11
CA ASN A 107 2.67 25.74 -1.08
C ASN A 107 3.01 26.70 0.07
N SER A 108 2.37 27.88 0.07
CA SER A 108 2.59 28.89 1.12
C SER A 108 1.98 28.52 2.47
N ASP A 109 0.96 27.67 2.50
CA ASP A 109 0.15 27.37 3.68
C ASP A 109 0.28 25.92 4.18
N GLY A 110 1.13 25.12 3.54
CA GLY A 110 1.31 23.71 3.83
C GLY A 110 2.62 23.37 4.53
N VAL A 111 2.86 22.08 4.66
CA VAL A 111 4.12 21.56 5.19
C VAL A 111 5.24 21.82 4.19
N HIS A 112 6.38 22.27 4.68
CA HIS A 112 7.53 22.54 3.82
C HIS A 112 7.96 21.25 3.07
N PRO A 113 8.22 21.30 1.75
CA PRO A 113 8.58 20.13 0.96
C PRO A 113 9.73 19.31 1.54
N ASN A 114 10.75 19.95 2.10
CA ASN A 114 11.87 19.25 2.72
C ASN A 114 11.48 18.50 4.00
N ALA A 115 10.47 18.93 4.73
CA ALA A 115 9.95 18.18 5.87
C ALA A 115 9.30 16.87 5.41
N ILE A 116 8.57 16.90 4.30
CA ILE A 116 7.98 15.70 3.70
C ILE A 116 9.07 14.76 3.18
N ARG A 117 10.06 15.28 2.46
CA ARG A 117 11.21 14.50 1.98
C ARG A 117 11.98 13.83 3.12
N GLY A 118 12.26 14.58 4.19
CA GLY A 118 12.92 14.05 5.38
C GLY A 118 12.10 12.98 6.07
N PHE A 119 10.79 13.15 6.13
CA PHE A 119 9.90 12.14 6.73
C PHE A 119 9.83 10.86 5.88
N LEU A 120 9.78 10.96 4.55
CA LEU A 120 9.87 9.82 3.65
C LEU A 120 11.16 9.02 3.86
N ILE A 121 12.30 9.71 4.01
CA ILE A 121 13.58 9.08 4.31
C ILE A 121 13.53 8.36 5.67
N SER A 122 12.91 8.98 6.68
CA SER A 122 12.74 8.37 8.00
C SER A 122 11.89 7.10 7.97
N ILE A 123 10.84 7.07 7.16
CA ILE A 123 10.00 5.88 6.96
C ILE A 123 10.85 4.71 6.48
N ILE A 124 11.71 4.95 5.51
CA ILE A 124 12.54 3.92 4.91
C ILE A 124 13.69 3.50 5.85
N LEU A 125 14.41 4.46 6.41
CA LEU A 125 15.65 4.18 7.15
C LEU A 125 15.44 3.89 8.64
N LYS A 126 14.54 4.64 9.29
CA LYS A 126 14.29 4.47 10.73
C LYS A 126 13.27 3.37 11.00
N TYR A 127 12.16 3.37 10.26
CA TYR A 127 11.06 2.42 10.45
C TYR A 127 11.19 1.18 9.58
N ASN A 128 12.10 1.18 8.62
CA ASN A 128 12.31 0.08 7.69
C ASN A 128 11.01 -0.36 6.99
N VAL A 129 10.21 0.62 6.55
CA VAL A 129 8.97 0.41 5.82
C VAL A 129 9.17 0.80 4.36
N PRO A 130 9.15 -0.15 3.43
CA PRO A 130 9.15 0.16 2.00
C PRO A 130 7.93 0.98 1.60
N ILE A 131 8.10 1.89 0.65
CA ILE A 131 7.04 2.76 0.14
C ILE A 131 6.76 2.41 -1.32
N ILE A 132 5.48 2.26 -1.65
CA ILE A 132 4.99 2.15 -3.02
C ILE A 132 4.12 3.37 -3.31
N TYR A 133 4.38 4.02 -4.45
CA TYR A 133 3.58 5.13 -4.95
C TYR A 133 2.64 4.62 -6.04
N THR A 134 1.35 4.92 -5.92
CA THR A 134 0.35 4.52 -6.88
C THR A 134 -0.42 5.71 -7.44
N LYS A 135 -0.92 5.55 -8.67
CA LYS A 135 -1.63 6.61 -9.38
C LYS A 135 -3.04 6.83 -8.79
N ASN A 136 -3.73 5.74 -8.55
CA ASN A 136 -5.14 5.69 -8.13
C ASN A 136 -5.48 4.32 -7.52
N SER A 137 -6.75 4.12 -7.17
CA SER A 137 -7.24 2.88 -6.56
C SER A 137 -7.08 1.65 -7.45
N GLU A 138 -7.22 1.79 -8.77
CA GLU A 138 -6.99 0.70 -9.72
C GLU A 138 -5.52 0.26 -9.71
N ASP A 139 -4.61 1.21 -9.73
CA ASP A 139 -3.18 0.96 -9.68
C ASP A 139 -2.76 0.32 -8.34
N THR A 140 -3.32 0.80 -7.24
CA THR A 140 -3.12 0.21 -5.90
C THR A 140 -3.57 -1.25 -5.87
N ALA A 141 -4.71 -1.56 -6.44
CA ALA A 141 -5.22 -2.93 -6.46
C ALA A 141 -4.35 -3.90 -7.25
N LYS A 142 -3.62 -3.41 -8.26
CA LYS A 142 -2.71 -4.23 -9.08
C LYS A 142 -1.44 -4.66 -8.35
N PHE A 143 -0.98 -3.88 -7.36
CA PHE A 143 0.14 -4.24 -6.49
C PHE A 143 -0.26 -5.27 -5.46
#